data_98d7ad859a665c533025960181857442
#
_entry.id   98d7ad859a665c533025960181857442
#
_cell.length_a   1.000
_cell.length_b   1.000
_cell.length_c   1.000
_cell.angle_alpha   90.00
_cell.angle_beta   90.00
_cell.angle_gamma   90.00
#
_symmetry.space_group_name_H-M   'P 1'
#
loop_
_entity.id
_entity.type
_entity.pdbx_description
1 polymer ?
#
loop_
_entity_poly.entity_id
_entity_poly.type
_entity_poly.pdbx_seq_one_letter_code
_entity_poly.pdbx_strand_id
1 'polypeptide(L)'
;MKAILLAALTVLLSASLACAGDELVTVRTPDGTNVSYILTTNSPQTIAYAVILMPGGSGQLNPHLESGRLIFAFSGNFLIRSRALFADRQFVAASTNATNSADRILAIAGNLEERYGKIQIYVVGTSRSTESTMSLSTSIDGKVVGFVHSSPMNAINGLDTRGAASRHLIVLHRLDACRVTSPSAGQAAATKNGLEAIVMEGGKSTGDDCQPYAHHGFYGIERETVDRIKAWITQAQ
;
A
#
# COMPACT_ATOMS: atom_id res chain seq x y z
N MET A 1 -17.35 -49.69 42.03
CA MET A 1 -17.83 -48.81 40.97
C MET A 1 -17.08 -47.47 41.11
N LYS A 2 -16.12 -47.18 40.24
CA LYS A 2 -15.36 -45.92 40.27
C LYS A 2 -15.94 -45.00 39.17
N ALA A 3 -16.51 -43.87 39.57
CA ALA A 3 -17.00 -42.86 38.66
C ALA A 3 -15.82 -42.01 38.13
N ILE A 4 -15.64 -41.96 36.82
CA ILE A 4 -14.66 -41.12 36.14
C ILE A 4 -15.38 -39.79 35.79
N LEU A 5 -14.99 -38.71 36.46
CA LEU A 5 -15.43 -37.36 36.09
C LEU A 5 -14.62 -36.91 34.86
N LEU A 6 -15.29 -36.72 33.72
CA LEU A 6 -14.73 -36.06 32.53
C LEU A 6 -14.89 -34.56 32.73
N ALA A 7 -13.80 -33.84 32.93
CA ALA A 7 -13.78 -32.37 32.91
C ALA A 7 -13.68 -31.90 31.44
N ALA A 8 -14.74 -31.29 30.93
CA ALA A 8 -14.75 -30.64 29.64
C ALA A 8 -14.02 -29.28 29.73
N LEU A 9 -12.87 -29.18 29.07
CA LEU A 9 -12.09 -27.93 28.95
C LEU A 9 -12.71 -27.09 27.81
N THR A 10 -13.51 -26.09 28.18
CA THR A 10 -14.06 -25.11 27.26
C THR A 10 -12.97 -24.09 26.91
N VAL A 11 -12.39 -24.17 25.70
CA VAL A 11 -11.50 -23.16 25.18
C VAL A 11 -12.36 -21.99 24.70
N LEU A 12 -12.37 -20.89 25.45
CA LEU A 12 -12.95 -19.61 25.03
C LEU A 12 -12.01 -19.00 23.99
N LEU A 13 -12.36 -19.12 22.70
CA LEU A 13 -11.77 -18.31 21.64
C LEU A 13 -12.23 -16.86 21.85
N SER A 14 -11.34 -16.03 22.38
CA SER A 14 -11.54 -14.58 22.43
C SER A 14 -11.40 -14.04 21.01
N ALA A 15 -12.51 -13.85 20.30
CA ALA A 15 -12.53 -13.07 19.07
C ALA A 15 -12.22 -11.60 19.43
N SER A 16 -11.01 -11.16 19.17
CA SER A 16 -10.66 -9.74 19.24
C SER A 16 -11.51 -9.00 18.21
N LEU A 17 -12.47 -8.21 18.67
CA LEU A 17 -13.18 -7.25 17.82
C LEU A 17 -12.15 -6.23 17.33
N ALA A 18 -11.73 -6.35 16.07
CA ALA A 18 -10.89 -5.34 15.42
C ALA A 18 -11.70 -4.04 15.36
N CYS A 19 -11.32 -3.06 16.18
CA CYS A 19 -11.84 -1.70 16.07
C CYS A 19 -11.42 -1.09 14.73
N ALA A 20 -12.35 -0.40 14.07
CA ALA A 20 -12.02 0.45 12.92
C ALA A 20 -11.04 1.56 13.37
N GLY A 21 -9.94 1.74 12.65
CA GLY A 21 -8.95 2.78 12.99
C GLY A 21 -7.54 2.44 12.56
N ASP A 22 -6.61 3.22 13.09
CA ASP A 22 -5.16 3.04 12.88
C ASP A 22 -4.52 2.37 14.09
N GLU A 23 -3.74 1.33 13.85
CA GLU A 23 -2.92 0.60 14.82
C GLU A 23 -1.45 0.69 14.44
N LEU A 24 -0.56 1.02 15.39
CA LEU A 24 0.88 0.85 15.18
C LEU A 24 1.25 -0.63 15.37
N VAL A 25 1.77 -1.23 14.32
CA VAL A 25 2.27 -2.60 14.33
C VAL A 25 3.77 -2.60 14.12
N THR A 26 4.49 -3.43 14.86
CA THR A 26 5.94 -3.67 14.66
C THR A 26 6.18 -5.15 14.43
N VAL A 27 6.84 -5.46 13.33
CA VAL A 27 7.27 -6.82 12.95
C VAL A 27 8.80 -6.88 12.87
N ARG A 28 9.35 -8.09 12.78
CA ARG A 28 10.78 -8.30 12.62
C ARG A 28 11.11 -8.95 11.30
N THR A 29 12.17 -8.46 10.67
CA THR A 29 12.79 -9.11 9.53
C THR A 29 13.62 -10.34 9.99
N PRO A 30 14.03 -11.24 9.09
CA PRO A 30 14.85 -12.41 9.43
C PRO A 30 16.18 -12.06 10.14
N ASP A 31 16.76 -10.90 9.86
CA ASP A 31 17.97 -10.40 10.51
C ASP A 31 17.70 -9.75 11.87
N GLY A 32 16.45 -9.73 12.34
CA GLY A 32 16.04 -9.16 13.63
C GLY A 32 15.75 -7.66 13.61
N THR A 33 15.82 -6.99 12.46
CA THR A 33 15.49 -5.55 12.34
C THR A 33 13.99 -5.31 12.55
N ASN A 34 13.64 -4.32 13.39
CA ASN A 34 12.26 -3.92 13.60
C ASN A 34 11.73 -3.11 12.40
N VAL A 35 10.52 -3.43 11.98
CA VAL A 35 9.78 -2.71 10.93
C VAL A 35 8.44 -2.29 11.47
N SER A 36 8.22 -0.98 11.61
CA SER A 36 6.94 -0.43 12.04
C SER A 36 6.10 0.00 10.85
N TYR A 37 4.79 -0.23 10.94
CA TYR A 37 3.81 0.24 9.97
C TYR A 37 2.49 0.60 10.66
N ILE A 38 1.68 1.43 10.01
CA ILE A 38 0.33 1.77 10.45
C ILE A 38 -0.62 0.80 9.76
N LEU A 39 -1.28 -0.05 10.51
CA LEU A 39 -2.38 -0.87 10.02
C LEU A 39 -3.68 -0.07 10.14
N THR A 40 -4.28 0.25 9.01
CA THR A 40 -5.57 0.93 8.94
C THR A 40 -6.66 -0.06 8.56
N THR A 41 -7.70 -0.15 9.38
CA THR A 41 -8.85 -1.04 9.19
C THR A 41 -10.16 -0.27 9.27
N ASN A 42 -11.20 -0.78 8.61
CA ASN A 42 -12.55 -0.20 8.67
C ASN A 42 -13.59 -1.32 8.70
N SER A 43 -14.01 -1.72 9.91
CA SER A 43 -15.02 -2.77 10.13
C SER A 43 -14.77 -4.04 9.29
N PRO A 44 -13.62 -4.70 9.44
CA PRO A 44 -13.25 -5.84 8.62
C PRO A 44 -14.22 -6.99 8.85
N GLN A 45 -14.77 -7.55 7.77
CA GLN A 45 -15.62 -8.76 7.85
C GLN A 45 -14.87 -9.96 7.29
N THR A 46 -14.43 -9.86 6.05
CA THR A 46 -13.64 -10.89 5.39
C THR A 46 -12.59 -10.18 4.54
N ILE A 47 -11.39 -10.04 5.09
CA ILE A 47 -10.31 -9.40 4.35
C ILE A 47 -9.83 -10.34 3.25
N ALA A 48 -9.81 -9.86 2.03
CA ALA A 48 -9.30 -10.55 0.84
C ALA A 48 -8.05 -9.86 0.26
N TYR A 49 -7.87 -8.58 0.56
CA TYR A 49 -6.84 -7.74 -0.03
C TYR A 49 -6.11 -6.91 1.02
N ALA A 50 -4.80 -6.76 0.86
CA ALA A 50 -4.01 -5.79 1.60
C ALA A 50 -3.21 -4.91 0.64
N VAL A 51 -3.13 -3.62 0.94
CA VAL A 51 -2.27 -2.68 0.23
C VAL A 51 -1.17 -2.17 1.16
N ILE A 52 0.09 -2.36 0.79
CA ILE A 52 1.24 -1.80 1.50
C ILE A 52 1.57 -0.45 0.84
N LEU A 53 1.37 0.63 1.58
CA LEU A 53 1.45 2.01 1.09
C LEU A 53 2.79 2.66 1.47
N MET A 54 3.53 3.13 0.46
CA MET A 54 4.82 3.80 0.63
C MET A 54 4.72 5.27 0.17
N PRO A 55 4.94 6.26 1.06
CA PRO A 55 4.88 7.68 0.70
C PRO A 55 6.02 8.10 -0.22
N GLY A 56 5.80 9.14 -1.00
CA GLY A 56 6.83 9.85 -1.75
C GLY A 56 7.72 10.74 -0.87
N GLY A 57 8.37 11.72 -1.47
CA GLY A 57 9.31 12.61 -0.77
C GLY A 57 10.53 11.88 -0.26
N SER A 58 10.91 12.04 1.01
CA SER A 58 11.99 11.25 1.62
C SER A 58 11.57 9.80 1.90
N GLY A 59 10.29 9.48 1.82
CA GLY A 59 9.76 8.15 2.11
C GLY A 59 9.72 7.77 3.60
N GLN A 60 10.13 8.66 4.49
CA GLN A 60 10.31 8.37 5.94
C GLN A 60 9.01 8.64 6.72
N LEU A 61 8.06 7.71 6.67
CA LEU A 61 6.81 7.81 7.45
C LEU A 61 7.06 7.81 8.96
N ASN A 62 8.02 6.99 9.42
CA ASN A 62 8.47 6.87 10.81
C ASN A 62 7.33 6.75 11.82
N PRO A 63 6.40 5.79 11.68
CA PRO A 63 5.29 5.66 12.61
C PRO A 63 5.77 5.18 13.98
N HIS A 64 5.34 5.87 15.04
CA HIS A 64 5.66 5.53 16.42
C HIS A 64 4.59 6.04 17.38
N LEU A 65 4.63 5.58 18.63
CA LEU A 65 3.78 6.12 19.68
C LEU A 65 4.56 7.17 20.48
N GLU A 66 3.93 8.32 20.70
CA GLU A 66 4.38 9.35 21.62
C GLU A 66 3.25 9.62 22.62
N SER A 67 3.51 9.39 23.91
CA SER A 67 2.51 9.52 24.97
C SER A 67 1.19 8.77 24.64
N GLY A 68 1.28 7.57 24.05
CA GLY A 68 0.12 6.74 23.67
C GLY A 68 -0.60 7.19 22.40
N ARG A 69 -0.15 8.25 21.72
CA ARG A 69 -0.71 8.74 20.46
C ARG A 69 0.16 8.28 19.28
N LEU A 70 -0.49 7.86 18.22
CA LEU A 70 0.19 7.52 16.97
C LEU A 70 0.69 8.80 16.28
N ILE A 71 2.00 8.88 16.08
CA ILE A 71 2.70 9.98 15.38
C ILE A 71 3.37 9.42 14.14
N PHE A 72 3.29 10.14 13.04
CA PHE A 72 3.94 9.81 11.78
C PHE A 72 4.11 11.05 10.90
N ALA A 73 5.09 11.01 10.00
CA ALA A 73 5.34 12.05 9.01
C ALA A 73 4.46 11.91 7.77
N PHE A 74 4.56 12.85 6.84
CA PHE A 74 3.90 12.79 5.52
C PHE A 74 2.38 12.62 5.54
N SER A 75 1.69 13.06 6.58
CA SER A 75 0.21 12.98 6.69
C SER A 75 -0.53 13.61 5.50
N GLY A 76 0.06 14.58 4.81
CA GLY A 76 -0.46 15.19 3.58
C GLY A 76 -0.19 14.40 2.30
N ASN A 77 0.72 13.40 2.29
CA ASN A 77 0.98 12.59 1.11
C ASN A 77 -0.28 11.85 0.65
N PHE A 78 -0.49 11.71 -0.66
CA PHE A 78 -1.69 11.10 -1.24
C PHE A 78 -2.01 9.74 -0.60
N LEU A 79 -1.08 8.80 -0.59
CA LEU A 79 -1.33 7.45 -0.06
C LEU A 79 -1.62 7.48 1.44
N ILE A 80 -0.90 8.33 2.19
CA ILE A 80 -1.02 8.37 3.65
C ILE A 80 -2.33 9.02 4.09
N ARG A 81 -2.74 10.15 3.48
CA ARG A 81 -4.03 10.78 3.80
C ARG A 81 -5.22 9.97 3.30
N SER A 82 -5.01 9.13 2.28
CA SER A 82 -6.05 8.28 1.69
C SER A 82 -6.09 6.85 2.27
N ARG A 83 -5.24 6.49 3.23
CA ARG A 83 -5.17 5.12 3.77
C ARG A 83 -6.52 4.58 4.26
N ALA A 84 -7.34 5.45 4.89
CA ALA A 84 -8.67 5.07 5.35
C ALA A 84 -9.68 4.85 4.20
N LEU A 85 -9.43 5.41 3.00
CA LEU A 85 -10.23 5.15 1.80
C LEU A 85 -9.92 3.77 1.20
N PHE A 86 -8.67 3.29 1.35
CA PHE A 86 -8.32 1.93 0.96
C PHE A 86 -8.98 0.90 1.87
N ALA A 87 -9.05 1.17 3.18
CA ALA A 87 -9.61 0.23 4.15
C ALA A 87 -11.14 0.16 4.06
N ASP A 88 -11.66 -1.05 3.91
CA ASP A 88 -13.11 -1.33 3.93
C ASP A 88 -13.38 -2.77 4.41
N ARG A 89 -14.52 -3.35 3.99
CA ARG A 89 -14.93 -4.71 4.37
C ARG A 89 -13.98 -5.81 3.86
N GLN A 90 -13.29 -5.57 2.74
CA GLN A 90 -12.44 -6.55 2.05
C GLN A 90 -10.97 -6.13 2.02
N PHE A 91 -10.66 -4.86 2.30
CA PHE A 91 -9.34 -4.28 2.21
C PHE A 91 -8.82 -3.80 3.55
N VAL A 92 -7.53 -4.02 3.79
CA VAL A 92 -6.73 -3.33 4.82
C VAL A 92 -5.58 -2.57 4.18
N ALA A 93 -5.14 -1.50 4.83
CA ALA A 93 -3.99 -0.71 4.38
C ALA A 93 -2.87 -0.74 5.41
N ALA A 94 -1.65 -1.05 4.98
CA ALA A 94 -0.43 -1.04 5.79
C ALA A 94 0.49 0.07 5.30
N SER A 95 0.54 1.21 6.01
CA SER A 95 1.40 2.34 5.63
C SER A 95 2.75 2.24 6.31
N THR A 96 3.83 2.26 5.54
CA THR A 96 5.21 2.10 6.04
C THR A 96 6.19 3.05 5.36
N ASN A 97 7.44 3.08 5.83
CA ASN A 97 8.51 3.79 5.14
C ASN A 97 8.72 3.23 3.73
N ALA A 98 9.03 4.09 2.77
CA ALA A 98 9.53 3.63 1.48
C ALA A 98 10.85 2.87 1.68
N THR A 99 10.98 1.74 1.00
CA THR A 99 12.13 0.85 1.13
C THR A 99 12.36 0.02 -0.11
N ASN A 100 13.62 -0.31 -0.40
CA ASN A 100 14.01 -1.28 -1.42
C ASN A 100 14.28 -2.67 -0.81
N SER A 101 14.14 -2.82 0.51
CA SER A 101 14.39 -4.09 1.19
C SER A 101 13.21 -5.05 1.01
N ALA A 102 13.46 -6.16 0.34
CA ALA A 102 12.52 -7.27 0.21
C ALA A 102 12.07 -7.78 1.58
N ASP A 103 12.99 -7.98 2.51
CA ASP A 103 12.72 -8.54 3.85
C ASP A 103 11.76 -7.68 4.66
N ARG A 104 11.86 -6.34 4.53
CA ARG A 104 10.94 -5.43 5.22
C ARG A 104 9.51 -5.55 4.70
N ILE A 105 9.33 -5.61 3.39
CA ILE A 105 7.99 -5.77 2.78
C ILE A 105 7.45 -7.17 3.06
N LEU A 106 8.27 -8.21 2.95
CA LEU A 106 7.84 -9.58 3.23
C LEU A 106 7.52 -9.82 4.70
N ALA A 107 8.19 -9.14 5.64
CA ALA A 107 7.84 -9.19 7.06
C ALA A 107 6.45 -8.57 7.32
N ILE A 108 6.12 -7.44 6.67
CA ILE A 108 4.78 -6.86 6.73
C ILE A 108 3.75 -7.81 6.09
N ALA A 109 4.05 -8.32 4.90
CA ALA A 109 3.17 -9.24 4.17
C ALA A 109 2.86 -10.50 4.99
N GLY A 110 3.86 -11.15 5.56
CA GLY A 110 3.69 -12.33 6.42
C GLY A 110 2.84 -12.04 7.66
N ASN A 111 3.00 -10.87 8.29
CA ASN A 111 2.15 -10.51 9.43
C ASN A 111 0.70 -10.24 9.01
N LEU A 112 0.46 -9.67 7.83
CA LEU A 112 -0.89 -9.49 7.30
C LEU A 112 -1.55 -10.85 6.99
N GLU A 113 -0.81 -11.80 6.43
CA GLU A 113 -1.28 -13.17 6.18
C GLU A 113 -1.53 -13.94 7.49
N GLU A 114 -0.70 -13.74 8.51
CA GLU A 114 -0.93 -14.32 9.84
C GLU A 114 -2.22 -13.80 10.48
N ARG A 115 -2.54 -12.51 10.31
CA ARG A 115 -3.74 -11.87 10.86
C ARG A 115 -5.03 -12.21 10.11
N TYR A 116 -4.96 -12.32 8.79
CA TYR A 116 -6.16 -12.38 7.93
C TYR A 116 -6.26 -13.65 7.09
N GLY A 117 -5.28 -14.55 7.18
CA GLY A 117 -5.21 -15.75 6.36
C GLY A 117 -4.66 -15.46 4.95
N LYS A 118 -4.97 -16.33 4.00
CA LYS A 118 -4.52 -16.19 2.60
C LYS A 118 -5.24 -15.02 1.94
N ILE A 119 -4.54 -13.90 1.78
CA ILE A 119 -5.03 -12.67 1.16
C ILE A 119 -4.13 -12.28 -0.03
N GLN A 120 -4.64 -11.42 -0.90
CA GLN A 120 -3.88 -10.86 -2.01
C GLN A 120 -3.21 -9.56 -1.58
N ILE A 121 -1.88 -9.48 -1.69
CA ILE A 121 -1.09 -8.34 -1.24
C ILE A 121 -0.55 -7.56 -2.44
N TYR A 122 -0.75 -6.24 -2.40
CA TYR A 122 -0.26 -5.29 -3.39
C TYR A 122 0.62 -4.24 -2.73
N VAL A 123 1.71 -3.86 -3.40
CA VAL A 123 2.61 -2.78 -2.96
C VAL A 123 2.33 -1.53 -3.78
N VAL A 124 2.03 -0.43 -3.11
CA VAL A 124 1.64 0.83 -3.73
C VAL A 124 2.64 1.91 -3.36
N GLY A 125 3.31 2.48 -4.34
CA GLY A 125 4.21 3.62 -4.15
C GLY A 125 3.74 4.85 -4.91
N THR A 126 4.07 6.02 -4.39
CA THR A 126 3.78 7.29 -5.07
C THR A 126 5.04 8.14 -5.24
N SER A 127 5.13 8.87 -6.38
CA SER A 127 6.22 9.82 -6.62
C SER A 127 7.59 9.14 -6.47
N ARG A 128 8.46 9.63 -5.57
CA ARG A 128 9.80 9.07 -5.34
C ARG A 128 9.80 7.58 -4.95
N SER A 129 8.73 7.06 -4.35
CA SER A 129 8.64 5.62 -4.05
C SER A 129 8.48 4.74 -5.29
N THR A 130 8.44 5.32 -6.50
CA THR A 130 8.62 4.60 -7.76
C THR A 130 9.92 3.79 -7.77
N GLU A 131 11.01 4.37 -7.26
CA GLU A 131 12.31 3.67 -7.19
C GLU A 131 12.23 2.42 -6.31
N SER A 132 11.50 2.54 -5.19
CA SER A 132 11.25 1.40 -4.30
C SER A 132 10.36 0.34 -4.95
N THR A 133 9.24 0.73 -5.55
CA THR A 133 8.33 -0.23 -6.19
C THR A 133 8.98 -0.92 -7.40
N MET A 134 9.82 -0.24 -8.18
CA MET A 134 10.59 -0.85 -9.27
C MET A 134 11.61 -1.85 -8.75
N SER A 135 12.39 -1.50 -7.72
CA SER A 135 13.36 -2.41 -7.11
C SER A 135 12.69 -3.64 -6.51
N LEU A 136 11.60 -3.44 -5.77
CA LEU A 136 10.82 -4.51 -5.15
C LEU A 136 10.15 -5.40 -6.19
N SER A 137 9.66 -4.86 -7.31
CA SER A 137 9.03 -5.65 -8.35
C SER A 137 9.98 -6.66 -9.01
N THR A 138 11.28 -6.46 -8.86
CA THR A 138 12.29 -7.44 -9.26
C THR A 138 12.62 -8.42 -8.13
N SER A 139 12.80 -7.90 -6.89
CA SER A 139 13.32 -8.71 -5.78
C SER A 139 12.27 -9.61 -5.10
N ILE A 140 10.98 -9.24 -5.18
CA ILE A 140 9.86 -10.01 -4.63
C ILE A 140 8.79 -10.32 -5.67
N ASP A 141 9.17 -10.42 -6.96
CA ASP A 141 8.26 -10.83 -8.02
C ASP A 141 7.61 -12.18 -7.69
N GLY A 142 6.30 -12.29 -7.90
CA GLY A 142 5.51 -13.48 -7.58
C GLY A 142 5.30 -13.77 -6.10
N LYS A 143 5.93 -13.02 -5.17
CA LYS A 143 5.69 -13.12 -3.72
C LYS A 143 4.59 -12.18 -3.25
N VAL A 144 4.27 -11.17 -4.03
CA VAL A 144 3.08 -10.31 -3.89
C VAL A 144 2.32 -10.33 -5.22
N VAL A 145 1.02 -10.05 -5.17
CA VAL A 145 0.18 -10.15 -6.38
C VAL A 145 0.47 -9.04 -7.37
N GLY A 146 0.84 -7.86 -6.89
CA GLY A 146 1.16 -6.78 -7.82
C GLY A 146 1.69 -5.50 -7.19
N PHE A 147 2.05 -4.57 -8.08
CA PHE A 147 2.62 -3.27 -7.79
C PHE A 147 1.80 -2.16 -8.44
N VAL A 148 1.55 -1.08 -7.70
CA VAL A 148 0.90 0.12 -8.23
C VAL A 148 1.86 1.30 -8.13
N HIS A 149 2.11 1.94 -9.25
CA HIS A 149 2.99 3.10 -9.40
C HIS A 149 2.15 4.34 -9.62
N SER A 150 1.86 5.11 -8.57
CA SER A 150 1.04 6.33 -8.67
C SER A 150 1.89 7.59 -8.78
N SER A 151 1.53 8.50 -9.69
CA SER A 151 2.34 9.68 -10.06
C SER A 151 3.83 9.34 -10.11
N PRO A 152 4.24 8.33 -10.90
CA PRO A 152 5.58 7.77 -10.83
C PRO A 152 6.63 8.77 -11.29
N MET A 153 7.83 8.69 -10.69
CA MET A 153 9.01 9.40 -11.19
C MET A 153 9.28 9.05 -12.67
N ASN A 154 9.90 9.97 -13.41
CA ASN A 154 10.29 9.72 -14.80
C ASN A 154 11.19 8.48 -14.96
N ALA A 155 11.86 8.05 -13.88
CA ALA A 155 12.62 6.80 -13.83
C ALA A 155 11.76 5.55 -14.13
N ILE A 156 10.41 5.64 -14.09
CA ILE A 156 9.48 4.57 -14.49
C ILE A 156 9.71 4.09 -15.93
N ASN A 157 10.31 4.92 -16.80
CA ASN A 157 10.73 4.50 -18.13
C ASN A 157 11.71 3.31 -18.14
N GLY A 158 12.45 3.12 -17.04
CA GLY A 158 13.31 1.97 -16.82
C GLY A 158 12.59 0.68 -16.40
N LEU A 159 11.28 0.76 -16.06
CA LEU A 159 10.50 -0.43 -15.70
C LEU A 159 10.51 -1.44 -16.85
N ASP A 160 10.77 -2.71 -16.52
CA ASP A 160 10.63 -3.84 -17.42
C ASP A 160 9.85 -4.94 -16.71
N THR A 161 8.67 -5.25 -17.20
CA THR A 161 7.77 -6.26 -16.62
C THR A 161 7.61 -7.50 -17.50
N ARG A 162 8.46 -7.64 -18.52
CA ARG A 162 8.44 -8.81 -19.40
C ARG A 162 8.80 -10.07 -18.61
N GLY A 163 7.86 -11.01 -18.56
CA GLY A 163 8.01 -12.24 -17.78
C GLY A 163 7.79 -12.08 -16.27
N ALA A 164 7.37 -10.92 -15.79
CA ALA A 164 7.00 -10.74 -14.39
C ALA A 164 5.76 -11.57 -14.03
N ALA A 165 5.80 -12.21 -12.87
CA ALA A 165 4.66 -12.94 -12.31
C ALA A 165 3.67 -12.00 -11.61
N SER A 166 4.16 -10.90 -11.04
CA SER A 166 3.33 -9.89 -10.38
C SER A 166 2.69 -8.94 -11.40
N ARG A 167 1.46 -8.51 -11.11
CA ARG A 167 0.74 -7.51 -11.92
C ARG A 167 1.30 -6.11 -11.69
N HIS A 168 1.17 -5.24 -12.69
CA HIS A 168 1.59 -3.85 -12.58
C HIS A 168 0.50 -2.89 -13.05
N LEU A 169 0.31 -1.79 -12.31
CA LEU A 169 -0.57 -0.68 -12.67
C LEU A 169 0.19 0.63 -12.60
N ILE A 170 -0.02 1.49 -13.58
CA ILE A 170 0.44 2.88 -13.55
C ILE A 170 -0.77 3.80 -13.36
N VAL A 171 -0.70 4.73 -12.38
CA VAL A 171 -1.77 5.70 -12.10
C VAL A 171 -1.20 7.11 -12.27
N LEU A 172 -1.80 7.87 -13.16
CA LEU A 172 -1.35 9.20 -13.59
C LEU A 172 -2.45 10.23 -13.36
N HIS A 173 -2.07 11.48 -13.15
CA HIS A 173 -3.00 12.59 -13.31
C HIS A 173 -2.65 13.34 -14.61
N ARG A 174 -3.65 13.57 -15.48
CA ARG A 174 -3.44 14.23 -16.79
C ARG A 174 -2.71 15.57 -16.68
N LEU A 175 -3.01 16.34 -15.64
CA LEU A 175 -2.48 17.68 -15.39
C LEU A 175 -1.35 17.69 -14.35
N ASP A 176 -0.70 16.56 -14.06
CA ASP A 176 0.49 16.57 -13.21
C ASP A 176 1.61 17.36 -13.89
N ALA A 177 1.88 18.55 -13.38
CA ALA A 177 2.89 19.47 -13.90
C ALA A 177 4.25 19.31 -13.20
N CYS A 178 4.38 18.36 -12.28
CA CYS A 178 5.65 18.08 -11.61
C CYS A 178 6.66 17.53 -12.60
N ARG A 179 7.74 18.28 -12.84
CA ARG A 179 8.75 17.99 -13.88
C ARG A 179 9.45 16.64 -13.74
N VAL A 180 9.43 16.04 -12.54
CA VAL A 180 10.09 14.75 -12.26
C VAL A 180 9.13 13.55 -12.29
N THR A 181 7.82 13.80 -12.54
CA THR A 181 6.76 12.78 -12.58
C THR A 181 5.84 13.01 -13.79
N SER A 182 6.43 13.32 -14.94
CA SER A 182 5.66 13.62 -16.16
C SER A 182 4.66 12.50 -16.50
N PRO A 183 3.38 12.81 -16.73
CA PRO A 183 2.38 11.81 -17.15
C PRO A 183 2.80 11.07 -18.43
N SER A 184 3.51 11.74 -19.34
CA SER A 184 4.01 11.12 -20.57
C SER A 184 5.04 10.01 -20.31
N ALA A 185 5.87 10.14 -19.25
CA ALA A 185 6.83 9.09 -18.88
C ALA A 185 6.10 7.84 -18.38
N GLY A 186 5.09 8.00 -17.54
CA GLY A 186 4.27 6.88 -17.08
C GLY A 186 3.47 6.24 -18.22
N GLN A 187 2.90 7.03 -19.13
CA GLN A 187 2.18 6.51 -20.29
C GLN A 187 3.11 5.74 -21.24
N ALA A 188 4.33 6.22 -21.46
CA ALA A 188 5.32 5.53 -22.28
C ALA A 188 5.74 4.20 -21.64
N ALA A 189 5.94 4.17 -20.31
CA ALA A 189 6.26 2.95 -19.58
C ALA A 189 5.12 1.92 -19.66
N ALA A 190 3.86 2.36 -19.52
CA ALA A 190 2.69 1.50 -19.66
C ALA A 190 2.63 0.89 -21.07
N THR A 191 2.76 1.72 -22.12
CA THR A 191 2.74 1.25 -23.50
C THR A 191 3.87 0.26 -23.81
N LYS A 192 5.10 0.57 -23.36
CA LYS A 192 6.28 -0.29 -23.55
C LYS A 192 6.10 -1.70 -22.97
N ASN A 193 5.44 -1.78 -21.83
CA ASN A 193 5.27 -3.03 -21.09
C ASN A 193 3.89 -3.68 -21.27
N GLY A 194 2.98 -3.09 -22.06
CA GLY A 194 1.61 -3.58 -22.20
C GLY A 194 0.78 -3.52 -20.92
N LEU A 195 1.06 -2.53 -20.06
CA LEU A 195 0.38 -2.36 -18.77
C LEU A 195 -0.85 -1.47 -18.89
N GLU A 196 -1.79 -1.66 -17.98
CA GLU A 196 -2.87 -0.71 -17.78
C GLU A 196 -2.34 0.60 -17.16
N ALA A 197 -2.80 1.72 -17.70
CA ALA A 197 -2.59 3.05 -17.14
C ALA A 197 -3.93 3.70 -16.83
N ILE A 198 -4.17 4.00 -15.55
CA ILE A 198 -5.31 4.81 -15.11
C ILE A 198 -4.90 6.28 -15.20
N VAL A 199 -5.55 7.05 -16.08
CA VAL A 199 -5.35 8.49 -16.18
C VAL A 199 -6.50 9.19 -15.46
N MET A 200 -6.15 9.92 -14.40
CA MET A 200 -7.10 10.70 -13.60
C MET A 200 -7.20 12.12 -14.15
N GLU A 201 -8.39 12.70 -14.01
CA GLU A 201 -8.72 14.06 -14.40
C GLU A 201 -9.51 14.76 -13.30
N GLY A 202 -9.58 16.07 -13.33
CA GLY A 202 -10.34 16.86 -12.33
C GLY A 202 -9.50 17.18 -11.09
N GLY A 203 -10.18 17.31 -9.95
CA GLY A 203 -9.53 17.70 -8.71
C GLY A 203 -9.11 19.17 -8.66
N LYS A 204 -8.12 19.45 -7.81
CA LYS A 204 -7.60 20.80 -7.54
C LYS A 204 -6.08 20.77 -7.49
N SER A 205 -5.44 21.92 -7.72
CA SER A 205 -4.01 22.10 -7.53
C SER A 205 -3.74 23.37 -6.74
N THR A 206 -2.95 23.25 -5.68
CA THR A 206 -2.53 24.37 -4.84
C THR A 206 -1.04 24.23 -4.48
N GLY A 207 -0.33 25.32 -4.44
CA GLY A 207 1.12 25.34 -4.16
C GLY A 207 1.96 24.83 -5.34
N ASP A 208 3.15 24.33 -5.04
CA ASP A 208 4.08 23.84 -6.06
C ASP A 208 3.60 22.53 -6.70
N ASP A 209 3.89 22.35 -7.97
CA ASP A 209 3.41 21.24 -8.79
C ASP A 209 3.74 19.85 -8.25
N CYS A 210 4.87 19.68 -7.55
CA CYS A 210 5.29 18.41 -6.97
C CYS A 210 4.79 18.19 -5.53
N GLN A 211 3.94 19.08 -5.01
CA GLN A 211 3.43 18.99 -3.64
C GLN A 211 2.16 18.12 -3.54
N PRO A 212 1.87 17.56 -2.36
CA PRO A 212 0.77 16.62 -2.19
C PRO A 212 -0.63 17.22 -2.45
N TYR A 213 -0.79 18.53 -2.40
CA TYR A 213 -2.06 19.22 -2.66
C TYR A 213 -2.14 19.82 -4.07
N ALA A 214 -1.26 19.37 -4.98
CA ALA A 214 -1.35 19.62 -6.41
C ALA A 214 -2.02 18.44 -7.14
N HIS A 215 -2.17 18.53 -8.46
CA HIS A 215 -2.61 17.41 -9.30
C HIS A 215 -1.68 16.21 -9.18
N HIS A 216 -0.39 16.43 -8.91
CA HIS A 216 0.58 15.40 -8.56
C HIS A 216 0.11 14.47 -7.43
N GLY A 217 -0.57 15.01 -6.43
CA GLY A 217 -1.09 14.27 -5.29
C GLY A 217 -2.57 13.89 -5.40
N PHE A 218 -3.20 14.00 -6.58
CA PHE A 218 -4.63 13.69 -6.78
C PHE A 218 -5.56 14.47 -5.84
N TYR A 219 -5.21 15.73 -5.54
CA TYR A 219 -5.94 16.52 -4.57
C TYR A 219 -7.37 16.82 -5.01
N GLY A 220 -8.34 16.45 -4.14
CA GLY A 220 -9.76 16.62 -4.37
C GLY A 220 -10.44 15.49 -5.16
N ILE A 221 -9.66 14.48 -5.61
CA ILE A 221 -10.16 13.26 -6.27
C ILE A 221 -9.59 11.99 -5.62
N GLU A 222 -9.19 12.07 -4.35
CA GLU A 222 -8.57 10.96 -3.63
C GLU A 222 -9.46 9.71 -3.65
N ARG A 223 -10.75 9.87 -3.34
CA ARG A 223 -11.70 8.75 -3.30
C ARG A 223 -11.81 8.08 -4.66
N GLU A 224 -12.03 8.86 -5.72
CA GLU A 224 -12.14 8.31 -7.07
C GLU A 224 -10.86 7.58 -7.49
N THR A 225 -9.69 8.16 -7.19
CA THR A 225 -8.40 7.54 -7.50
C THR A 225 -8.23 6.22 -6.77
N VAL A 226 -8.54 6.18 -5.46
CA VAL A 226 -8.47 4.95 -4.66
C VAL A 226 -9.47 3.91 -5.15
N ASP A 227 -10.70 4.30 -5.46
CA ASP A 227 -11.73 3.38 -5.95
C ASP A 227 -11.32 2.75 -7.29
N ARG A 228 -10.70 3.49 -8.19
CA ARG A 228 -10.17 2.94 -9.45
C ARG A 228 -8.99 1.98 -9.24
N ILE A 229 -8.09 2.28 -8.30
CA ILE A 229 -7.01 1.35 -7.91
C ILE A 229 -7.61 0.05 -7.34
N LYS A 230 -8.58 0.16 -6.42
CA LYS A 230 -9.25 -1.01 -5.83
C LYS A 230 -10.01 -1.83 -6.88
N ALA A 231 -10.69 -1.16 -7.81
CA ALA A 231 -11.36 -1.83 -8.93
C ALA A 231 -10.37 -2.65 -9.77
N TRP A 232 -9.19 -2.09 -10.09
CA TRP A 232 -8.14 -2.85 -10.78
C TRP A 232 -7.62 -4.04 -9.96
N ILE A 233 -7.42 -3.86 -8.64
CA ILE A 233 -6.99 -4.94 -7.74
C ILE A 233 -7.99 -6.09 -7.74
N THR A 234 -9.28 -5.81 -7.73
CA THR A 234 -10.36 -6.80 -7.64
C THR A 234 -10.77 -7.42 -8.98
N GLN A 235 -10.26 -6.95 -10.11
CA GLN A 235 -10.49 -7.58 -11.39
C GLN A 235 -9.94 -9.01 -11.39
N ALA A 236 -10.78 -9.96 -11.78
CA ALA A 236 -10.38 -11.36 -11.94
C ALA A 236 -9.19 -11.47 -12.92
N GLN A 237 -8.24 -12.32 -12.57
CA GLN A 237 -7.14 -12.72 -13.44
C GLN A 237 -7.63 -13.72 -14.47
#